data_8b7680906e5e0ab2dcc329914d5fb638
#
_entry.id   8b7680906e5e0ab2dcc329914d5fb638
#
_cell.length_a   1.000
_cell.length_b   1.000
_cell.length_c   1.000
_cell.angle_alpha   90.00
_cell.angle_beta   90.00
_cell.angle_gamma   90.00
#
_symmetry.space_group_name_H-M   'P 1'
#
loop_
_entity.id
_entity.type
_entity.pdbx_description
1 polymer ?
#
loop_
_entity_poly.entity_id
_entity_poly.type
_entity_poly.pdbx_seq_one_letter_code
_entity_poly.pdbx_strand_id
1 'polypeptide(L)'
;MQQYCPIEKKKINMSNQNYNVEEIAGGVPVKMWTKGVPVEDDAKRQLANAARLPIVFKHIAAMPDVHLGIGATVGSVIPTVKAIIPAAVGVDIGCGMMAAKTTLRAEDLPDNLGPLRAAI
;
A
#
# COMPACT_ATOMS: atom_id res chain seq x y z
N MET A 1 -23.32 12.46 27.14
CA MET A 1 -22.99 13.51 26.15
C MET A 1 -21.49 13.54 26.01
N GLN A 2 -20.95 12.92 24.94
CA GLN A 2 -19.52 12.86 24.70
C GLN A 2 -19.14 14.02 23.77
N GLN A 3 -18.35 14.94 24.30
CA GLN A 3 -17.88 16.13 23.61
C GLN A 3 -16.88 15.73 22.52
N TYR A 4 -17.26 15.92 21.25
CA TYR A 4 -16.38 15.78 20.10
C TYR A 4 -15.37 16.92 20.12
N CYS A 5 -14.09 16.59 20.31
CA CYS A 5 -13.00 17.54 20.15
C CYS A 5 -12.79 17.82 18.64
N PRO A 6 -12.88 19.05 18.14
CA PRO A 6 -12.63 19.33 16.73
C PRO A 6 -11.13 19.21 16.46
N ILE A 7 -10.76 18.26 15.62
CA ILE A 7 -9.39 18.13 15.09
C ILE A 7 -9.15 19.32 14.17
N GLU A 8 -8.32 20.25 14.60
CA GLU A 8 -7.82 21.33 13.74
C GLU A 8 -7.19 20.75 12.47
N LYS A 9 -7.71 21.18 11.32
CA LYS A 9 -7.14 20.88 10.00
C LYS A 9 -5.80 21.61 9.86
N LYS A 10 -4.72 21.02 10.35
CA LYS A 10 -3.37 21.48 10.06
C LYS A 10 -3.19 21.43 8.54
N LYS A 11 -2.98 22.57 7.88
CA LYS A 11 -2.58 22.64 6.46
C LYS A 11 -1.26 21.88 6.31
N ILE A 12 -1.34 20.68 5.79
CA ILE A 12 -0.16 19.85 5.51
C ILE A 12 0.52 20.47 4.30
N ASN A 13 1.75 20.91 4.49
CA ASN A 13 2.57 21.48 3.43
C ASN A 13 2.89 20.37 2.42
N MET A 14 2.34 20.47 1.20
CA MET A 14 2.37 19.40 0.16
C MET A 14 3.77 19.07 -0.37
N SER A 15 4.80 19.84 -0.01
CA SER A 15 6.17 19.68 -0.53
C SER A 15 6.98 18.53 0.08
N ASN A 16 6.50 17.86 1.14
CA ASN A 16 7.23 16.81 1.85
C ASN A 16 6.45 15.50 2.02
N GLN A 17 5.50 15.22 1.11
CA GLN A 17 4.74 13.97 1.15
C GLN A 17 5.53 12.86 0.43
N ASN A 18 5.78 11.74 1.12
CA ASN A 18 6.45 10.57 0.56
C ASN A 18 5.52 9.70 -0.31
N TYR A 19 4.32 10.17 -0.64
CA TYR A 19 3.35 9.45 -1.46
C TYR A 19 2.75 10.37 -2.53
N ASN A 20 2.28 9.77 -3.61
CA ASN A 20 1.43 10.41 -4.62
C ASN A 20 -0.04 10.26 -4.24
N VAL A 21 -0.88 11.17 -4.72
CA VAL A 21 -2.34 11.06 -4.58
C VAL A 21 -2.93 10.93 -5.98
N GLU A 22 -3.73 9.91 -6.19
CA GLU A 22 -4.52 9.71 -7.41
C GLU A 22 -5.99 9.92 -7.07
N GLU A 23 -6.59 10.96 -7.67
CA GLU A 23 -8.00 11.26 -7.51
C GLU A 23 -8.83 10.36 -8.42
N ILE A 24 -9.79 9.64 -7.84
CA ILE A 24 -10.63 8.69 -8.57
C ILE A 24 -12.02 9.28 -8.74
N ALA A 25 -12.42 9.48 -10.00
CA ALA A 25 -13.77 9.97 -10.34
C ALA A 25 -14.85 9.02 -9.79
N GLY A 26 -15.72 9.56 -8.94
CA GLY A 26 -16.80 8.80 -8.30
C GLY A 26 -16.35 7.88 -7.17
N GLY A 27 -15.13 8.07 -6.64
CA GLY A 27 -14.57 7.28 -5.56
C GLY A 27 -13.79 8.11 -4.54
N VAL A 28 -13.16 7.41 -3.61
CA VAL A 28 -12.20 8.02 -2.67
C VAL A 28 -10.82 8.12 -3.32
N PRO A 29 -9.95 9.07 -2.90
CA PRO A 29 -8.59 9.16 -3.42
C PRO A 29 -7.75 7.94 -3.03
N VAL A 30 -6.75 7.62 -3.86
CA VAL A 30 -5.74 6.60 -3.59
C VAL A 30 -4.42 7.27 -3.26
N LYS A 31 -3.87 7.01 -2.09
CA LYS A 31 -2.54 7.45 -1.67
C LYS A 31 -1.53 6.35 -1.97
N MET A 32 -0.51 6.66 -2.77
CA MET A 32 0.43 5.68 -3.30
C MET A 32 1.85 5.96 -2.83
N TRP A 33 2.41 5.10 -1.99
CA TRP A 33 3.81 5.16 -1.55
C TRP A 33 4.76 4.52 -2.57
N THR A 34 4.52 4.78 -3.85
CA THR A 34 5.19 4.15 -4.99
C THR A 34 6.14 5.11 -5.74
N LYS A 35 6.64 6.15 -5.07
CA LYS A 35 7.60 7.06 -5.69
C LYS A 35 8.86 6.29 -6.13
N GLY A 36 9.16 6.34 -7.44
CA GLY A 36 10.31 5.63 -8.01
C GLY A 36 10.08 4.13 -8.24
N VAL A 37 8.88 3.61 -7.96
CA VAL A 37 8.51 2.23 -8.21
C VAL A 37 7.41 2.19 -9.27
N PRO A 38 7.57 1.43 -10.37
CA PRO A 38 6.52 1.28 -11.38
C PRO A 38 5.34 0.48 -10.80
N VAL A 39 4.12 0.91 -11.13
CA VAL A 39 2.89 0.20 -10.78
C VAL A 39 2.19 -0.20 -12.06
N GLU A 40 1.82 -1.47 -12.18
CA GLU A 40 1.11 -2.02 -13.33
C GLU A 40 -0.25 -1.35 -13.53
N ASP A 41 -0.64 -1.15 -14.78
CA ASP A 41 -1.93 -0.51 -15.11
C ASP A 41 -3.13 -1.32 -14.64
N ASP A 42 -3.02 -2.65 -14.60
CA ASP A 42 -4.05 -3.54 -14.08
C ASP A 42 -4.24 -3.36 -12.57
N ALA A 43 -3.16 -3.19 -11.83
CA ALA A 43 -3.22 -2.89 -10.40
C ALA A 43 -3.86 -1.50 -10.15
N LYS A 44 -3.52 -0.49 -10.94
CA LYS A 44 -4.16 0.85 -10.87
C LYS A 44 -5.66 0.77 -11.14
N ARG A 45 -6.07 0.02 -12.17
CA ARG A 45 -7.49 -0.19 -12.47
C ARG A 45 -8.22 -0.88 -11.33
N GLN A 46 -7.59 -1.87 -10.70
CA GLN A 46 -8.17 -2.59 -9.57
C GLN A 46 -8.30 -1.68 -8.34
N LEU A 47 -7.29 -0.85 -8.04
CA LEU A 47 -7.35 0.18 -7.01
C LEU A 47 -8.49 1.17 -7.26
N ALA A 48 -8.61 1.67 -8.50
CA ALA A 48 -9.67 2.60 -8.89
C ALA A 48 -11.07 1.99 -8.74
N ASN A 49 -11.23 0.70 -9.06
CA ASN A 49 -12.50 0.00 -8.88
C ASN A 49 -12.83 -0.16 -7.39
N ALA A 50 -11.86 -0.53 -6.57
CA ALA A 50 -12.04 -0.62 -5.13
C ALA A 50 -12.38 0.75 -4.51
N ALA A 51 -11.74 1.83 -4.96
CA ALA A 51 -11.96 3.19 -4.46
C ALA A 51 -13.40 3.70 -4.72
N ARG A 52 -14.10 3.15 -5.71
CA ARG A 52 -15.51 3.51 -6.03
C ARG A 52 -16.53 2.78 -5.17
N LEU A 53 -16.12 1.82 -4.34
CA LEU A 53 -17.05 1.14 -3.44
C LEU A 53 -17.56 2.11 -2.36
N PRO A 54 -18.88 2.23 -2.14
CA PRO A 54 -19.46 3.22 -1.23
C PRO A 54 -19.13 2.94 0.25
N ILE A 55 -18.61 1.76 0.55
CA ILE A 55 -18.19 1.34 1.90
C ILE A 55 -16.77 1.73 2.25
N VAL A 56 -15.96 2.18 1.27
CA VAL A 56 -14.56 2.56 1.52
C VAL A 56 -14.50 3.91 2.23
N PHE A 57 -13.65 3.98 3.26
CA PHE A 57 -13.54 5.14 4.13
C PHE A 57 -12.31 6.00 3.78
N LYS A 58 -12.53 7.29 3.55
CA LYS A 58 -11.53 8.33 3.35
C LYS A 58 -10.61 8.13 2.14
N HIS A 59 -9.81 7.09 2.10
CA HIS A 59 -8.84 6.82 1.03
C HIS A 59 -8.34 5.39 1.09
N ILE A 60 -7.90 4.87 -0.05
CA ILE A 60 -7.10 3.65 -0.12
C ILE A 60 -5.62 4.02 0.00
N ALA A 61 -4.82 3.17 0.65
CA ALA A 61 -3.37 3.29 0.69
C ALA A 61 -2.73 2.16 -0.13
N ALA A 62 -1.84 2.50 -1.06
CA ALA A 62 -1.08 1.54 -1.87
C ALA A 62 0.39 1.58 -1.49
N MET A 63 0.94 0.43 -1.10
CA MET A 63 2.32 0.27 -0.67
C MET A 63 3.26 0.07 -1.87
N PRO A 64 4.59 0.19 -1.71
CA PRO A 64 5.55 0.09 -2.81
C PRO A 64 5.51 -1.24 -3.58
N ASP A 65 5.03 -2.30 -2.96
CA ASP A 65 4.89 -3.64 -3.53
C ASP A 65 3.51 -3.92 -4.14
N VAL A 66 2.70 -2.87 -4.33
CA VAL A 66 1.34 -3.04 -4.85
C VAL A 66 1.32 -3.68 -6.24
N HIS A 67 0.53 -4.74 -6.40
CA HIS A 67 0.34 -5.45 -7.66
C HIS A 67 -1.06 -6.05 -7.77
N LEU A 68 -1.42 -6.55 -8.96
CA LEU A 68 -2.71 -7.16 -9.23
C LEU A 68 -2.93 -8.38 -8.32
N GLY A 69 -4.09 -8.44 -7.68
CA GLY A 69 -4.56 -9.60 -6.90
C GLY A 69 -5.84 -10.19 -7.47
N ILE A 70 -6.27 -11.36 -6.96
CA ILE A 70 -7.49 -12.03 -7.46
C ILE A 70 -8.76 -11.25 -7.11
N GLY A 71 -8.91 -10.80 -5.87
CA GLY A 71 -10.11 -10.06 -5.41
C GLY A 71 -9.85 -8.58 -5.21
N ALA A 72 -8.68 -8.24 -4.71
CA ALA A 72 -8.20 -6.89 -4.53
C ALA A 72 -6.69 -6.85 -4.75
N THR A 73 -6.11 -5.67 -4.91
CA THR A 73 -4.65 -5.52 -5.02
C THR A 73 -3.95 -6.05 -3.78
N VAL A 74 -2.87 -6.77 -3.98
CA VAL A 74 -1.87 -7.08 -2.93
C VAL A 74 -1.09 -5.80 -2.65
N GLY A 75 -0.60 -5.60 -1.41
CA GLY A 75 0.12 -4.39 -1.02
C GLY A 75 -0.78 -3.16 -0.90
N SER A 76 -2.08 -3.33 -0.63
CA SER A 76 -3.01 -2.22 -0.40
C SER A 76 -3.74 -2.33 0.93
N VAL A 77 -4.11 -1.18 1.49
CA VAL A 77 -4.99 -1.07 2.67
C VAL A 77 -6.29 -0.40 2.25
N ILE A 78 -7.39 -1.12 2.40
CA ILE A 78 -8.74 -0.70 2.01
C ILE A 78 -9.59 -0.56 3.29
N PRO A 79 -9.66 0.64 3.89
CA PRO A 79 -10.46 0.85 5.08
C PRO A 79 -11.95 0.84 4.74
N THR A 80 -12.76 0.17 5.54
CA THR A 80 -14.21 0.08 5.32
C THR A 80 -15.00 0.58 6.54
N VAL A 81 -16.22 1.04 6.30
CA VAL A 81 -17.16 1.44 7.36
C VAL A 81 -18.30 0.45 7.44
N LYS A 82 -18.44 -0.21 8.61
CA LYS A 82 -19.52 -1.16 8.89
C LYS A 82 -19.66 -2.27 7.84
N ALA A 83 -18.56 -2.64 7.17
CA ALA A 83 -18.57 -3.64 6.13
C ALA A 83 -17.24 -4.41 6.11
N ILE A 84 -17.30 -5.65 5.63
CA ILE A 84 -16.17 -6.51 5.34
C ILE A 84 -16.23 -6.85 3.85
N ILE A 85 -15.08 -6.86 3.17
CA ILE A 85 -14.95 -7.29 1.78
C ILE A 85 -14.25 -8.65 1.77
N PRO A 86 -14.98 -9.78 1.73
CA PRO A 86 -14.35 -11.10 1.79
C PRO A 86 -13.34 -11.34 0.67
N ALA A 87 -13.61 -10.82 -0.53
CA ALA A 87 -12.72 -10.91 -1.69
C ALA A 87 -11.40 -10.12 -1.54
N ALA A 88 -11.33 -9.20 -0.59
CA ALA A 88 -10.11 -8.42 -0.28
C ALA A 88 -9.30 -9.01 0.88
N VAL A 89 -9.76 -10.09 1.48
CA VAL A 89 -9.01 -10.81 2.52
C VAL A 89 -7.91 -11.62 1.84
N GLY A 90 -6.66 -11.45 2.30
CA GLY A 90 -5.51 -12.17 1.73
C GLY A 90 -5.64 -13.69 1.91
N VAL A 91 -5.16 -14.45 0.93
CA VAL A 91 -5.09 -15.92 0.98
C VAL A 91 -4.10 -16.36 2.06
N ASP A 92 -3.03 -15.61 2.25
CA ASP A 92 -1.99 -15.86 3.25
C ASP A 92 -2.08 -14.83 4.39
N ILE A 93 -3.09 -14.97 5.22
CA ILE A 93 -3.36 -14.03 6.34
C ILE A 93 -2.30 -14.16 7.44
N GLY A 94 -1.66 -15.31 7.57
CA GLY A 94 -0.63 -15.60 8.56
C GLY A 94 0.79 -15.21 8.12
N CYS A 95 0.96 -14.61 6.95
CA CYS A 95 2.26 -14.20 6.43
C CYS A 95 2.90 -13.16 7.35
N GLY A 96 4.11 -13.45 7.78
CA GLY A 96 4.92 -12.54 8.58
C GLY A 96 6.23 -12.22 7.87
N MET A 97 6.69 -10.99 8.04
CA MET A 97 8.01 -10.57 7.55
C MET A 97 8.91 -10.21 8.72
N MET A 98 10.16 -10.61 8.62
CA MET A 98 11.22 -10.20 9.55
C MET A 98 12.33 -9.52 8.76
N ALA A 99 12.78 -8.37 9.23
CA ALA A 99 13.88 -7.64 8.63
C ALA A 99 15.04 -7.50 9.62
N ALA A 100 16.24 -7.77 9.16
CA ALA A 100 17.46 -7.53 9.91
C ALA A 100 18.34 -6.50 9.17
N LYS A 101 18.64 -5.38 9.85
CA LYS A 101 19.61 -4.42 9.34
C LYS A 101 21.01 -4.92 9.65
N THR A 102 21.81 -5.19 8.63
CA THR A 102 23.21 -5.60 8.78
C THR A 102 24.15 -4.40 8.57
N THR A 103 25.43 -4.59 8.88
CA THR A 103 26.52 -3.65 8.56
C THR A 103 27.07 -3.87 7.14
N LEU A 104 26.64 -4.92 6.46
CA LEU A 104 27.08 -5.25 5.09
C LEU A 104 26.62 -4.19 4.10
N ARG A 105 27.47 -3.92 3.12
CA ARG A 105 27.20 -3.05 1.95
C ARG A 105 27.26 -3.89 0.67
N ALA A 106 26.83 -3.33 -0.45
CA ALA A 106 26.89 -3.99 -1.75
C ALA A 106 28.33 -4.40 -2.14
N GLU A 107 29.33 -3.60 -1.76
CA GLU A 107 30.75 -3.84 -1.98
C GLU A 107 31.33 -5.01 -1.15
N ASP A 108 30.64 -5.42 -0.09
CA ASP A 108 31.03 -6.57 0.76
C ASP A 108 30.52 -7.90 0.17
N LEU A 109 29.68 -7.86 -0.87
CA LEU A 109 29.13 -9.04 -1.51
C LEU A 109 30.13 -9.62 -2.54
N PRO A 110 30.22 -10.95 -2.68
CA PRO A 110 31.08 -11.56 -3.69
C PRO A 110 30.52 -11.27 -5.10
N ASP A 111 31.41 -11.18 -6.11
CA ASP A 111 31.02 -10.99 -7.51
C ASP A 111 30.07 -12.07 -8.03
N ASN A 112 30.20 -13.30 -7.52
CA ASN A 112 29.31 -14.40 -7.82
C ASN A 112 28.39 -14.72 -6.62
N LEU A 113 27.13 -14.37 -6.75
CA LEU A 113 26.11 -14.62 -5.72
C LEU A 113 25.52 -16.05 -5.75
N GLY A 114 25.93 -16.89 -6.68
CA GLY A 114 25.42 -18.26 -6.83
C GLY A 114 25.55 -19.12 -5.56
N PRO A 115 26.73 -19.19 -4.92
CA PRO A 115 26.88 -19.92 -3.67
C PRO A 115 26.03 -19.36 -2.52
N LEU A 116 25.91 -18.02 -2.42
CA LEU A 116 25.06 -17.38 -1.42
C LEU A 116 23.59 -17.74 -1.62
N ARG A 117 23.11 -17.66 -2.85
CA ARG A 117 21.73 -18.05 -3.19
C ARG A 117 21.42 -19.51 -2.91
N ALA A 118 22.42 -20.39 -3.10
CA ALA A 118 22.25 -21.81 -2.82
C ALA A 118 22.24 -22.15 -1.32
N ALA A 119 22.74 -21.24 -0.47
CA ALA A 119 22.77 -21.40 0.97
C ALA A 119 21.51 -20.87 1.69
N ILE A 120 20.68 -20.10 1.00
CA ILE A 120 19.39 -19.56 1.46
C ILE A 120 18.26 -20.48 1.01
#